data_6335a67083af1f3d940f7ba63a9aa434
#
_entry.id   6335a67083af1f3d940f7ba63a9aa434
#
_cell.length_a   1.000
_cell.length_b   1.000
_cell.length_c   1.000
_cell.angle_alpha   90.00
_cell.angle_beta   90.00
_cell.angle_gamma   90.00
#
_symmetry.space_group_name_H-M   'P 1'
#
loop_
_entity.id
_entity.type
_entity.pdbx_description
1 polymer ?
#
loop_
_entity_poly.entity_id
_entity_poly.type
_entity_poly.pdbx_seq_one_letter_code
_entity_poly.pdbx_strand_id
1 'polypeptide(L)'
;SMSPTWNNVINGQINLYDLWRGQIDFLDPNNGKEYKLNPDPAVLIVRPRGWHLEEAHIEIDGLRISGGIFDFAVYLFHNHEKLKENGTGPYFYLPKMETYLEARLWNEVFVYAQEKLGIPNGTCKATILIETLPAAFQMDEILYELKDHIVGLNCGRWDYIFSYIKSCLLY
;
A
#
# COMPACT_ATOMS: atom_id res chain seq x y z
N SER A 1 -2.98 15.17 -1.43
CA SER A 1 -3.78 14.24 -0.62
C SER A 1 -3.69 14.66 0.84
N MET A 2 -4.81 14.67 1.53
CA MET A 2 -4.82 14.95 2.96
C MET A 2 -4.38 13.70 3.73
N SER A 3 -3.57 13.89 4.78
CA SER A 3 -3.27 12.81 5.71
C SER A 3 -4.57 12.34 6.38
N PRO A 4 -4.82 11.03 6.46
CA PRO A 4 -5.99 10.53 7.17
C PRO A 4 -5.86 10.82 8.67
N THR A 5 -6.98 11.00 9.34
CA THR A 5 -6.99 11.05 10.81
C THR A 5 -6.67 9.67 11.38
N TRP A 6 -6.15 9.62 12.61
CA TRP A 6 -5.86 8.36 13.30
C TRP A 6 -7.07 7.41 13.33
N ASN A 7 -8.25 7.93 13.65
CA ASN A 7 -9.49 7.15 13.63
C ASN A 7 -9.76 6.53 12.25
N ASN A 8 -9.53 7.27 11.16
CA ASN A 8 -9.71 6.74 9.81
C ASN A 8 -8.66 5.68 9.45
N VAL A 9 -7.43 5.82 9.94
CA VAL A 9 -6.38 4.81 9.76
C VAL A 9 -6.78 3.50 10.42
N ILE A 10 -7.17 3.54 11.70
CA ILE A 10 -7.57 2.34 12.46
C ILE A 10 -8.85 1.73 11.91
N ASN A 11 -9.89 2.53 11.68
CA ASN A 11 -11.14 2.03 11.09
C ASN A 11 -10.93 1.44 9.70
N GLY A 12 -10.02 2.01 8.90
CA GLY A 12 -9.64 1.45 7.61
C GLY A 12 -9.03 0.06 7.72
N GLN A 13 -8.16 -0.18 8.71
CA GLN A 13 -7.57 -1.50 8.97
C GLN A 13 -8.62 -2.51 9.46
N ILE A 14 -9.53 -2.08 10.33
CA ILE A 14 -10.65 -2.91 10.80
C ILE A 14 -11.56 -3.28 9.62
N ASN A 15 -11.91 -2.33 8.78
CA ASN A 15 -12.73 -2.59 7.60
C ASN A 15 -12.07 -3.56 6.62
N LEU A 16 -10.75 -3.50 6.44
CA LEU A 16 -10.00 -4.46 5.62
C LEU A 16 -9.99 -5.86 6.24
N TYR A 17 -9.91 -5.93 7.58
CA TYR A 17 -10.02 -7.19 8.31
C TYR A 17 -11.40 -7.83 8.12
N ASP A 18 -12.47 -7.06 8.32
CA ASP A 18 -13.86 -7.50 8.18
C ASP A 18 -14.22 -7.87 6.74
N LEU A 19 -13.66 -7.13 5.76
CA LEU A 19 -13.87 -7.40 4.34
C LEU A 19 -13.46 -8.82 3.95
N TRP A 20 -12.26 -9.25 4.34
CA TRP A 20 -11.77 -10.59 3.99
C TRP A 20 -12.52 -11.71 4.71
N ARG A 21 -13.25 -11.39 5.78
CA ARG A 21 -14.09 -12.32 6.56
C ARG A 21 -15.56 -12.28 6.17
N GLY A 22 -15.90 -11.45 5.17
CA GLY A 22 -17.29 -11.29 4.71
C GLY A 22 -18.20 -10.65 5.74
N GLN A 23 -17.64 -9.83 6.64
CA GLN A 23 -18.34 -9.20 7.75
C GLN A 23 -18.64 -7.72 7.50
N ILE A 24 -18.31 -7.19 6.30
CA ILE A 24 -18.54 -5.80 5.96
C ILE A 24 -19.80 -5.65 5.08
N ASP A 25 -20.76 -4.90 5.59
CA ASP A 25 -21.90 -4.36 4.86
C ASP A 25 -22.12 -2.91 5.28
N PHE A 26 -22.83 -2.15 4.51
CA PHE A 26 -23.14 -0.77 4.83
C PHE A 26 -24.55 -0.42 4.33
N LEU A 27 -25.36 0.09 5.27
CA LEU A 27 -26.66 0.69 4.96
C LEU A 27 -26.52 2.22 5.04
N ASP A 28 -26.70 2.90 3.91
CA ASP A 28 -26.64 4.36 3.87
C ASP A 28 -27.89 4.95 4.59
N PRO A 29 -27.70 5.64 5.72
CA PRO A 29 -28.83 6.17 6.50
C PRO A 29 -29.60 7.29 5.79
N ASN A 30 -29.01 7.91 4.75
CA ASN A 30 -29.63 9.03 4.03
C ASN A 30 -30.60 8.57 2.93
N ASN A 31 -30.31 7.47 2.29
CA ASN A 31 -31.09 6.99 1.13
C ASN A 31 -31.59 5.55 1.26
N GLY A 32 -31.25 4.87 2.37
CA GLY A 32 -31.65 3.48 2.62
C GLY A 32 -31.00 2.45 1.69
N LYS A 33 -29.97 2.84 0.93
CA LYS A 33 -29.28 1.93 0.01
C LYS A 33 -28.33 1.01 0.78
N GLU A 34 -28.47 -0.27 0.53
CA GLU A 34 -27.60 -1.30 1.07
C GLU A 34 -26.45 -1.57 0.12
N TYR A 35 -25.22 -1.63 0.69
CA TYR A 35 -24.00 -1.98 -0.03
C TYR A 35 -23.45 -3.26 0.58
N LYS A 36 -23.35 -4.29 -0.24
CA LYS A 36 -22.75 -5.59 0.12
C LYS A 36 -21.72 -5.99 -0.90
N LEU A 37 -20.73 -6.77 -0.45
CA LEU A 37 -19.78 -7.39 -1.36
C LEU A 37 -20.50 -8.41 -2.26
N ASN A 38 -20.13 -8.44 -3.53
CA ASN A 38 -20.54 -9.52 -4.42
C ASN A 38 -19.94 -10.86 -3.93
N PRO A 39 -20.59 -12.00 -4.25
CA PRO A 39 -20.01 -13.31 -3.94
C PRO A 39 -18.62 -13.56 -4.56
N ASP A 40 -18.38 -12.96 -5.72
CA ASP A 40 -17.08 -12.97 -6.42
C ASP A 40 -16.62 -11.52 -6.60
N PRO A 41 -15.96 -10.92 -5.58
CA PRO A 41 -15.49 -9.56 -5.65
C PRO A 41 -14.24 -9.45 -6.52
N ALA A 42 -14.02 -8.26 -7.10
CA ALA A 42 -12.77 -7.96 -7.78
C ALA A 42 -11.56 -8.12 -6.83
N VAL A 43 -10.43 -8.50 -7.39
CA VAL A 43 -9.18 -8.61 -6.63
C VAL A 43 -8.81 -7.26 -6.03
N LEU A 44 -8.64 -7.23 -4.72
CA LEU A 44 -8.28 -6.02 -4.01
C LEU A 44 -6.76 -5.83 -3.97
N ILE A 45 -6.32 -4.66 -4.37
CA ILE A 45 -4.93 -4.21 -4.24
C ILE A 45 -4.91 -3.08 -3.21
N VAL A 46 -4.25 -3.27 -2.08
CA VAL A 46 -4.23 -2.32 -0.96
C VAL A 46 -3.13 -1.29 -1.16
N ARG A 47 -3.47 -0.03 -0.95
CA ARG A 47 -2.54 1.09 -1.09
C ARG A 47 -2.11 1.60 0.30
N PRO A 48 -0.90 1.27 0.79
CA PRO A 48 -0.36 1.89 1.99
C PRO A 48 -0.04 3.37 1.72
N ARG A 49 0.10 4.15 2.78
CA ARG A 49 0.58 5.53 2.68
C ARG A 49 1.99 5.58 2.06
N GLY A 50 2.28 6.68 1.38
CA GLY A 50 3.63 6.89 0.81
C GLY A 50 4.68 7.21 1.88
N TRP A 51 5.95 7.07 1.53
CA TRP A 51 7.11 7.33 2.40
C TRP A 51 7.13 8.73 3.03
N HIS A 52 6.54 9.73 2.36
CA HIS A 52 6.49 11.10 2.83
C HIS A 52 5.55 11.34 4.02
N LEU A 53 4.80 10.32 4.45
CA LEU A 53 3.86 10.41 5.56
C LEU A 53 4.36 9.60 6.75
N GLU A 54 4.55 10.31 7.86
CA GLU A 54 4.83 9.72 9.16
C GLU A 54 3.55 9.49 9.95
N GLU A 55 3.57 8.47 10.82
CA GLU A 55 2.49 8.23 11.78
C GLU A 55 2.85 8.85 13.12
N ALA A 56 2.19 9.98 13.42
CA ALA A 56 2.52 10.77 14.60
C ALA A 56 2.00 10.18 15.94
N HIS A 57 1.11 9.17 15.88
CA HIS A 57 0.50 8.56 17.06
C HIS A 57 1.29 7.33 17.56
N ILE A 58 2.31 6.91 16.83
CA ILE A 58 3.17 5.79 17.19
C ILE A 58 4.62 6.21 17.10
N GLU A 59 5.34 6.01 18.20
CA GLU A 59 6.76 6.26 18.30
C GLU A 59 7.50 4.99 18.73
N ILE A 60 8.67 4.76 18.13
CA ILE A 60 9.62 3.72 18.54
C ILE A 60 10.92 4.43 18.86
N ASP A 61 11.42 4.26 20.08
CA ASP A 61 12.64 4.94 20.60
C ASP A 61 12.58 6.48 20.44
N GLY A 62 11.39 7.07 20.60
CA GLY A 62 11.16 8.51 20.48
C GLY A 62 11.09 9.03 19.04
N LEU A 63 11.10 8.15 18.04
CA LEU A 63 10.97 8.50 16.62
C LEU A 63 9.62 8.05 16.07
N ARG A 64 8.97 8.92 15.31
CA ARG A 64 7.74 8.59 14.60
C ARG A 64 8.01 7.55 13.54
N ILE A 65 7.10 6.60 13.40
CA ILE A 65 7.24 5.54 12.40
C ILE A 65 6.72 5.99 11.03
N SER A 66 7.17 5.29 9.97
CA SER A 66 6.59 5.46 8.63
C SER A 66 5.12 5.01 8.63
N GLY A 67 4.22 5.89 8.15
CA GLY A 67 2.81 5.54 7.95
C GLY A 67 2.62 4.42 6.93
N GLY A 68 3.47 4.37 5.91
CA GLY A 68 3.42 3.30 4.90
C GLY A 68 3.78 1.93 5.45
N ILE A 69 4.82 1.85 6.29
CA ILE A 69 5.21 0.59 6.95
C ILE A 69 4.14 0.16 7.95
N PHE A 70 3.57 1.11 8.71
CA PHE A 70 2.47 0.81 9.62
C PHE A 70 1.28 0.18 8.87
N ASP A 71 0.81 0.84 7.80
CA ASP A 71 -0.33 0.37 7.02
C ASP A 71 -0.08 -1.02 6.44
N PHE A 72 1.11 -1.24 5.88
CA PHE A 72 1.53 -2.52 5.33
C PHE A 72 1.59 -3.62 6.39
N ALA A 73 2.29 -3.36 7.50
CA ALA A 73 2.55 -4.36 8.52
C ALA A 73 1.27 -4.83 9.22
N VAL A 74 0.40 -3.88 9.60
CA VAL A 74 -0.90 -4.19 10.24
C VAL A 74 -1.79 -4.97 9.28
N TYR A 75 -1.90 -4.54 8.03
CA TYR A 75 -2.69 -5.25 7.03
C TYR A 75 -2.18 -6.68 6.79
N LEU A 76 -0.89 -6.84 6.55
CA LEU A 76 -0.30 -8.14 6.27
C LEU A 76 -0.43 -9.09 7.46
N PHE A 77 -0.08 -8.62 8.66
CA PHE A 77 -0.13 -9.42 9.88
C PHE A 77 -1.51 -10.00 10.14
N HIS A 78 -2.55 -9.20 10.03
CA HIS A 78 -3.91 -9.62 10.35
C HIS A 78 -4.62 -10.40 9.24
N ASN A 79 -4.14 -10.33 8.00
CA ASN A 79 -4.91 -10.84 6.87
C ASN A 79 -4.20 -11.95 6.06
N HIS A 80 -2.88 -12.16 6.20
CA HIS A 80 -2.13 -13.08 5.32
C HIS A 80 -2.70 -14.52 5.28
N GLU A 81 -3.09 -15.07 6.44
CA GLU A 81 -3.70 -16.41 6.50
C GLU A 81 -5.06 -16.43 5.79
N LYS A 82 -5.90 -15.42 6.09
CA LYS A 82 -7.24 -15.34 5.49
C LYS A 82 -7.21 -15.11 3.99
N LEU A 83 -6.25 -14.32 3.51
CA LEU A 83 -6.01 -14.14 2.08
C LEU A 83 -5.64 -15.45 1.41
N LYS A 84 -4.77 -16.25 2.04
CA LYS A 84 -4.39 -17.57 1.55
C LYS A 84 -5.59 -18.53 1.50
N GLU A 85 -6.41 -18.56 2.55
CA GLU A 85 -7.64 -19.36 2.59
C GLU A 85 -8.61 -18.98 1.46
N ASN A 86 -8.74 -17.69 1.16
CA ASN A 86 -9.59 -17.17 0.12
C ASN A 86 -9.00 -17.35 -1.30
N GLY A 87 -7.82 -17.96 -1.45
CA GLY A 87 -7.17 -18.18 -2.74
C GLY A 87 -6.64 -16.92 -3.41
N THR A 88 -6.42 -15.85 -2.63
CA THR A 88 -5.85 -14.58 -3.10
C THR A 88 -4.55 -14.27 -2.36
N GLY A 89 -3.88 -13.18 -2.71
CA GLY A 89 -2.63 -12.79 -2.09
C GLY A 89 -2.65 -11.41 -1.46
N PRO A 90 -1.65 -11.07 -0.65
CA PRO A 90 -1.42 -9.72 -0.22
C PRO A 90 -0.85 -8.90 -1.40
N TYR A 91 -1.72 -8.12 -2.04
CA TYR A 91 -1.38 -7.29 -3.19
C TYR A 91 -1.35 -5.82 -2.77
N PHE A 92 -0.26 -5.14 -3.15
CA PHE A 92 0.00 -3.77 -2.76
C PHE A 92 0.14 -2.83 -3.95
N TYR A 93 -0.22 -1.57 -3.74
CA TYR A 93 -0.08 -0.49 -4.70
C TYR A 93 0.75 0.61 -4.07
N LEU A 94 2.05 0.67 -4.41
CA LEU A 94 3.02 1.51 -3.72
C LEU A 94 3.10 2.90 -4.36
N PRO A 95 2.70 3.97 -3.61
CA PRO A 95 2.70 5.33 -4.12
C PRO A 95 4.00 6.07 -3.83
N LYS A 96 4.18 7.20 -4.50
CA LYS A 96 5.15 8.25 -4.16
C LYS A 96 6.61 7.82 -4.13
N MET A 97 6.97 6.80 -4.89
CA MET A 97 8.34 6.38 -5.06
C MET A 97 9.12 7.39 -5.90
N GLU A 98 10.33 7.74 -5.48
CA GLU A 98 11.22 8.67 -6.18
C GLU A 98 12.48 7.98 -6.70
N THR A 99 12.97 6.94 -6.00
CA THR A 99 14.23 6.29 -6.34
C THR A 99 14.15 4.77 -6.24
N TYR A 100 15.06 4.09 -6.95
CA TYR A 100 15.23 2.63 -6.83
C TYR A 100 15.67 2.20 -5.41
N LEU A 101 16.28 3.09 -4.62
CA LEU A 101 16.65 2.79 -3.23
C LEU A 101 15.41 2.62 -2.35
N GLU A 102 14.35 3.38 -2.60
CA GLU A 102 13.07 3.18 -1.93
C GLU A 102 12.40 1.87 -2.35
N ALA A 103 12.58 1.47 -3.61
CA ALA A 103 12.15 0.15 -4.09
C ALA A 103 12.91 -0.99 -3.40
N ARG A 104 14.23 -0.84 -3.23
CA ARG A 104 15.07 -1.78 -2.46
C ARG A 104 14.58 -1.88 -1.02
N LEU A 105 14.32 -0.76 -0.37
CA LEU A 105 13.78 -0.74 1.00
C LEU A 105 12.44 -1.47 1.11
N TRP A 106 11.53 -1.28 0.15
CA TRP A 106 10.29 -2.06 0.10
C TRP A 106 10.54 -3.56 -0.09
N ASN A 107 11.50 -3.93 -0.94
CA ASN A 107 11.89 -5.33 -1.10
C ASN A 107 12.38 -5.93 0.23
N GLU A 108 13.25 -5.22 0.95
CA GLU A 108 13.75 -5.64 2.26
C GLU A 108 12.61 -5.79 3.28
N VAL A 109 11.66 -4.84 3.30
CA VAL A 109 10.46 -4.91 4.15
C VAL A 109 9.60 -6.13 3.81
N PHE A 110 9.38 -6.42 2.53
CA PHE A 110 8.61 -7.59 2.10
C PHE A 110 9.31 -8.89 2.48
N VAL A 111 10.60 -9.02 2.22
CA VAL A 111 11.39 -10.22 2.56
C VAL A 111 11.35 -10.45 4.06
N TYR A 112 11.63 -9.42 4.86
CA TYR A 112 11.63 -9.52 6.32
C TYR A 112 10.25 -9.92 6.88
N ALA A 113 9.18 -9.28 6.40
CA ALA A 113 7.83 -9.57 6.87
C ALA A 113 7.40 -10.99 6.52
N GLN A 114 7.70 -11.45 5.30
CA GLN A 114 7.40 -12.81 4.86
C GLN A 114 8.18 -13.85 5.68
N GLU A 115 9.46 -13.61 5.96
CA GLU A 115 10.26 -14.47 6.83
C GLU A 115 9.65 -14.55 8.24
N LYS A 116 9.30 -13.42 8.84
CA LYS A 116 8.73 -13.38 10.20
C LYS A 116 7.36 -14.06 10.31
N LEU A 117 6.58 -14.03 9.25
CA LEU A 117 5.26 -14.69 9.20
C LEU A 117 5.31 -16.13 8.69
N GLY A 118 6.50 -16.63 8.29
CA GLY A 118 6.66 -17.97 7.77
C GLY A 118 5.96 -18.22 6.43
N ILE A 119 5.77 -17.16 5.62
CA ILE A 119 5.18 -17.26 4.29
C ILE A 119 6.29 -17.19 3.20
N PRO A 120 6.11 -17.87 2.05
CA PRO A 120 7.13 -17.93 1.02
C PRO A 120 7.52 -16.56 0.50
N ASN A 121 8.83 -16.35 0.19
CA ASN A 121 9.28 -15.15 -0.49
C ASN A 121 8.56 -14.98 -1.84
N GLY A 122 8.21 -13.74 -2.19
CA GLY A 122 7.44 -13.44 -3.40
C GLY A 122 5.93 -13.64 -3.27
N THR A 123 5.41 -13.99 -2.09
CA THR A 123 3.95 -14.03 -1.82
C THR A 123 3.34 -12.62 -1.86
N CYS A 124 4.00 -11.64 -1.24
CA CYS A 124 3.61 -10.24 -1.38
C CYS A 124 3.87 -9.78 -2.82
N LYS A 125 2.86 -9.21 -3.46
CA LYS A 125 2.99 -8.64 -4.81
C LYS A 125 2.67 -7.15 -4.79
N ALA A 126 3.37 -6.40 -5.64
CA ALA A 126 3.22 -4.96 -5.69
C ALA A 126 3.17 -4.42 -7.12
N THR A 127 2.32 -3.43 -7.33
CA THR A 127 2.37 -2.51 -8.47
C THR A 127 2.95 -1.18 -7.99
N ILE A 128 3.87 -0.63 -8.73
CA ILE A 128 4.49 0.66 -8.41
C ILE A 128 3.84 1.77 -9.21
N LEU A 129 3.48 2.84 -8.53
CA LEU A 129 2.98 4.05 -9.15
C LEU A 129 4.17 4.94 -9.58
N ILE A 130 4.38 5.05 -10.88
CA ILE A 130 5.33 6.02 -11.46
C ILE A 130 4.60 7.35 -11.55
N GLU A 131 4.78 8.16 -10.51
CA GLU A 131 4.05 9.41 -10.32
C GLU A 131 4.95 10.56 -9.86
N THR A 132 6.26 10.35 -9.86
CA THR A 132 7.26 11.39 -9.59
C THR A 132 8.23 11.48 -10.77
N LEU A 133 8.74 12.67 -11.01
CA LEU A 133 9.68 12.88 -12.11
C LEU A 133 10.95 12.03 -11.97
N PRO A 134 11.61 11.93 -10.79
CA PRO A 134 12.80 11.09 -10.63
C PRO A 134 12.55 9.60 -10.91
N ALA A 135 11.42 9.05 -10.47
CA ALA A 135 11.09 7.63 -10.68
C ALA A 135 10.95 7.27 -12.16
N ALA A 136 10.49 8.21 -13.00
CA ALA A 136 10.34 7.97 -14.44
C ALA A 136 11.68 7.68 -15.15
N PHE A 137 12.79 8.10 -14.57
CA PHE A 137 14.15 7.84 -15.10
C PHE A 137 14.84 6.64 -14.46
N GLN A 138 14.19 5.93 -13.55
CA GLN A 138 14.74 4.80 -12.78
C GLN A 138 13.81 3.58 -12.83
N MET A 139 12.99 3.45 -13.85
CA MET A 139 11.99 2.38 -13.93
C MET A 139 12.63 0.99 -13.99
N ASP A 140 13.72 0.83 -14.74
CA ASP A 140 14.42 -0.44 -14.87
C ASP A 140 15.06 -0.86 -13.54
N GLU A 141 15.67 0.07 -12.83
CA GLU A 141 16.26 -0.16 -11.53
C GLU A 141 15.18 -0.49 -10.48
N ILE A 142 14.05 0.21 -10.50
CA ILE A 142 12.90 -0.06 -9.63
C ILE A 142 12.37 -1.48 -9.87
N LEU A 143 12.20 -1.88 -11.12
CA LEU A 143 11.78 -3.24 -11.50
C LEU A 143 12.79 -4.29 -11.02
N TYR A 144 14.08 -4.03 -11.20
CA TYR A 144 15.14 -4.94 -10.77
C TYR A 144 15.16 -5.16 -9.25
N GLU A 145 15.06 -4.08 -8.46
CA GLU A 145 15.07 -4.18 -7.00
C GLU A 145 13.86 -4.96 -6.45
N LEU A 146 12.72 -4.87 -7.11
CA LEU A 146 11.48 -5.55 -6.70
C LEU A 146 11.17 -6.83 -7.50
N LYS A 147 12.11 -7.38 -8.25
CA LYS A 147 11.89 -8.47 -9.23
C LYS A 147 11.09 -9.66 -8.70
N ASP A 148 11.23 -10.01 -7.43
CA ASP A 148 10.52 -11.14 -6.81
C ASP A 148 9.06 -10.79 -6.41
N HIS A 149 8.74 -9.50 -6.35
CA HIS A 149 7.47 -8.98 -5.83
C HIS A 149 6.67 -8.16 -6.85
N ILE A 150 7.33 -7.58 -7.84
CA ILE A 150 6.70 -6.68 -8.80
C ILE A 150 5.76 -7.41 -9.76
N VAL A 151 4.59 -6.84 -10.01
CA VAL A 151 3.64 -7.29 -11.05
C VAL A 151 3.44 -6.27 -12.16
N GLY A 152 3.84 -5.02 -11.95
CA GLY A 152 3.74 -3.99 -12.98
C GLY A 152 4.00 -2.58 -12.48
N LEU A 153 4.10 -1.68 -13.46
CA LEU A 153 4.17 -0.24 -13.23
C LEU A 153 2.85 0.40 -13.68
N ASN A 154 2.43 1.44 -12.98
CA ASN A 154 1.28 2.25 -13.37
C ASN A 154 1.69 3.71 -13.49
N CYS A 155 1.29 4.38 -14.57
CA CYS A 155 1.58 5.79 -14.79
C CYS A 155 0.59 6.67 -14.02
N GLY A 156 1.10 7.43 -13.05
CA GLY A 156 0.32 8.40 -12.29
C GLY A 156 0.23 9.73 -13.03
N ARG A 157 -0.97 10.12 -13.46
CA ARG A 157 -1.13 11.31 -14.31
C ARG A 157 -0.97 12.63 -13.54
N TRP A 158 -1.79 12.87 -12.55
CA TRP A 158 -1.85 14.16 -11.86
C TRP A 158 -0.64 14.43 -10.97
N ASP A 159 -0.22 13.45 -10.23
CA ASP A 159 0.97 13.56 -9.37
C ASP A 159 2.25 13.72 -10.20
N TYR A 160 2.35 13.04 -11.34
CA TYR A 160 3.48 13.22 -12.25
C TYR A 160 3.53 14.64 -12.83
N ILE A 161 2.40 15.17 -13.31
CA ILE A 161 2.30 16.55 -13.80
C ILE A 161 2.70 17.52 -12.70
N PHE A 162 2.19 17.31 -11.47
CA PHE A 162 2.54 18.15 -10.32
C PHE A 162 4.04 18.10 -10.00
N SER A 163 4.63 16.90 -9.98
CA SER A 163 6.06 16.68 -9.76
C SER A 163 6.90 17.40 -10.81
N TYR A 164 6.50 17.32 -12.08
CA TYR A 164 7.16 18.01 -13.18
C TYR A 164 7.11 19.55 -13.01
N ILE A 165 5.92 20.10 -12.75
CA ILE A 165 5.74 21.54 -12.52
C ILE A 165 6.59 22.01 -11.34
N LYS A 166 6.57 21.27 -10.22
CA LYS A 166 7.37 21.60 -9.04
C LYS A 166 8.86 21.66 -9.38
N SER A 167 9.37 20.69 -10.14
CA SER A 167 10.77 20.66 -10.55
C SER A 167 11.13 21.83 -11.49
N CYS A 168 10.24 22.19 -12.40
CA CYS A 168 10.44 23.34 -13.31
C CYS A 168 10.38 24.71 -12.61
N LEU A 169 9.65 24.83 -11.49
CA LEU A 169 9.53 26.10 -10.76
C LEU A 169 10.70 26.35 -9.78
N LEU A 170 11.51 25.33 -9.52
CA LEU A 170 12.68 25.44 -8.64
C LEU A 170 13.97 25.83 -9.38
N TYR A 171 13.90 25.99 -10.68
CA TYR A 171 14.94 26.48 -11.58
C TYR A 171 14.39 27.70 -12.35
#